data_1659d4e17ec3a46d01ca96be71bd0c8f
#
_entry.id   1659d4e17ec3a46d01ca96be71bd0c8f
#
_cell.length_a   1.000
_cell.length_b   1.000
_cell.length_c   1.000
_cell.angle_alpha   90.00
_cell.angle_beta   90.00
_cell.angle_gamma   90.00
#
_symmetry.space_group_name_H-M   'P 1'
#
loop_
_entity.id
_entity.type
_entity.pdbx_description
1 polymer ?
#
loop_
_entity_poly.entity_id
_entity_poly.type
_entity_poly.pdbx_seq_one_letter_code
_entity_poly.pdbx_strand_id
1 'polypeptide(L)'
;LHDALPIWSRIDAESMTAVRMSHDRFKLGDISRQLYMEHGWKMPEGLIDPALRDPLTFDRKEWFLAKRAGKDPRDIKAAFQQCWAASDSGKAFRQALEQRGYYLAHGDRRGVVAVDTNGEVYAVARWAGVRTKEVEKRLDDLDALPSVREAQDELAGRVRDKLTGFLASAAEDF
;
A
#
# COMPACT_ATOMS: atom_id res chain seq x y z
N LEU A 1 16.81 -28.24 -8.42
CA LEU A 1 15.51 -28.74 -7.93
C LEU A 1 14.59 -27.52 -7.85
N HIS A 2 13.76 -27.33 -8.89
CA HIS A 2 12.66 -26.36 -8.81
C HIS A 2 11.57 -27.02 -7.96
N ASP A 3 11.41 -26.60 -6.72
CA ASP A 3 10.24 -26.93 -5.92
C ASP A 3 9.02 -26.32 -6.59
N ALA A 4 8.36 -27.12 -7.41
CA ALA A 4 7.06 -26.75 -7.98
C ALA A 4 6.10 -26.62 -6.80
N LEU A 5 5.69 -25.39 -6.48
CA LEU A 5 4.62 -25.17 -5.53
C LEU A 5 3.38 -25.94 -5.99
N PRO A 6 2.74 -26.72 -5.13
CA PRO A 6 1.55 -27.47 -5.51
C PRO A 6 0.47 -26.51 -5.98
N ILE A 7 0.04 -26.63 -7.23
CA ILE A 7 -1.09 -25.90 -7.77
C ILE A 7 -2.35 -26.68 -7.45
N TRP A 8 -3.17 -26.13 -6.56
CA TRP A 8 -4.43 -26.73 -6.15
C TRP A 8 -5.57 -26.20 -7.03
N SER A 9 -6.31 -27.10 -7.66
CA SER A 9 -7.58 -26.76 -8.29
C SER A 9 -8.65 -26.55 -7.20
N ARG A 10 -9.49 -25.54 -7.39
CA ARG A 10 -10.70 -25.35 -6.55
C ARG A 10 -11.90 -26.13 -7.10
N ILE A 11 -11.70 -26.96 -8.06
CA ILE A 11 -12.74 -27.80 -8.67
C ILE A 11 -12.73 -29.14 -7.96
N ASP A 12 -13.87 -29.55 -7.41
CA ASP A 12 -14.09 -30.87 -6.90
C ASP A 12 -14.13 -31.87 -8.07
N ALA A 13 -13.31 -32.91 -8.00
CA ALA A 13 -13.13 -33.85 -9.10
C ALA A 13 -14.37 -34.73 -9.37
N GLU A 14 -15.20 -34.96 -8.36
CA GLU A 14 -16.41 -35.79 -8.50
C GLU A 14 -17.57 -34.99 -9.04
N SER A 15 -17.83 -33.81 -8.48
CA SER A 15 -18.96 -32.95 -8.87
C SER A 15 -18.66 -31.98 -9.99
N MET A 16 -17.38 -31.81 -10.38
CA MET A 16 -16.87 -30.84 -11.35
C MET A 16 -17.33 -29.40 -11.06
N THR A 17 -17.64 -29.12 -9.79
CA THR A 17 -18.08 -27.80 -9.33
C THR A 17 -16.98 -27.10 -8.52
N ALA A 18 -16.99 -25.77 -8.53
CA ALA A 18 -16.04 -25.00 -7.76
C ALA A 18 -16.35 -25.09 -6.26
N VAL A 19 -15.40 -25.55 -5.47
CA VAL A 19 -15.50 -25.56 -4.00
C VAL A 19 -15.59 -24.13 -3.48
N ARG A 20 -16.64 -23.85 -2.71
CA ARG A 20 -16.87 -22.56 -2.10
C ARG A 20 -15.94 -22.38 -0.87
N MET A 21 -14.96 -21.51 -0.99
CA MET A 21 -13.99 -21.20 0.07
C MET A 21 -14.42 -19.96 0.88
N SER A 22 -15.63 -20.02 1.44
CA SER A 22 -16.11 -18.95 2.32
C SER A 22 -15.33 -18.97 3.63
N HIS A 23 -14.87 -17.78 4.09
CA HIS A 23 -14.16 -17.61 5.36
C HIS A 23 -12.85 -18.40 5.48
N ASP A 24 -12.19 -18.70 4.36
CA ASP A 24 -10.92 -19.42 4.30
C ASP A 24 -9.85 -18.82 5.22
N ARG A 25 -9.73 -17.49 5.27
CA ARG A 25 -8.75 -16.80 6.13
C ARG A 25 -8.99 -17.05 7.62
N PHE A 26 -10.24 -17.09 8.06
CA PHE A 26 -10.55 -17.40 9.46
C PHE A 26 -10.25 -18.86 9.78
N LYS A 27 -10.65 -19.79 8.92
CA LYS A 27 -10.36 -21.22 9.06
C LYS A 27 -8.87 -21.50 9.08
N LEU A 28 -8.08 -20.89 8.19
CA LEU A 28 -6.63 -20.99 8.18
C LEU A 28 -6.00 -20.42 9.46
N GLY A 29 -6.53 -19.30 9.96
CA GLY A 29 -6.11 -18.73 11.22
C GLY A 29 -6.37 -19.67 12.41
N ASP A 30 -7.52 -20.32 12.44
CA ASP A 30 -7.86 -21.28 13.51
C ASP A 30 -7.01 -22.54 13.44
N ILE A 31 -6.80 -23.11 12.25
CA ILE A 31 -5.88 -24.25 12.03
C ILE A 31 -4.46 -23.85 12.44
N SER A 32 -4.00 -22.67 12.08
CA SER A 32 -2.67 -22.19 12.49
C SER A 32 -2.55 -22.14 14.01
N ARG A 33 -3.54 -21.57 14.74
CA ARG A 33 -3.53 -21.56 16.22
C ARG A 33 -3.48 -22.97 16.80
N GLN A 34 -4.28 -23.88 16.25
CA GLN A 34 -4.32 -25.26 16.69
C GLN A 34 -2.95 -25.93 16.53
N LEU A 35 -2.29 -25.81 15.38
CA LEU A 35 -0.96 -26.35 15.14
C LEU A 35 0.08 -25.78 16.12
N TYR A 36 0.06 -24.45 16.38
CA TYR A 36 0.96 -23.85 17.36
C TYR A 36 0.77 -24.44 18.76
N MET A 37 -0.48 -24.70 19.18
CA MET A 37 -0.80 -25.32 20.47
C MET A 37 -0.39 -26.80 20.53
N GLU A 38 -0.69 -27.57 19.49
CA GLU A 38 -0.37 -29.01 19.43
C GLU A 38 1.14 -29.28 19.47
N HIS A 39 1.92 -28.40 18.79
CA HIS A 39 3.38 -28.58 18.73
C HIS A 39 4.15 -27.77 19.79
N GLY A 40 3.47 -27.03 20.64
CA GLY A 40 4.12 -26.22 21.68
C GLY A 40 5.00 -25.10 21.12
N TRP A 41 4.74 -24.64 19.89
CA TRP A 41 5.51 -23.57 19.29
C TRP A 41 5.13 -22.20 19.89
N LYS A 42 6.08 -21.26 19.90
CA LYS A 42 5.81 -19.90 20.32
C LYS A 42 4.88 -19.22 19.30
N MET A 43 3.63 -18.97 19.72
CA MET A 43 2.63 -18.32 18.86
C MET A 43 2.99 -16.85 18.64
N PRO A 44 2.96 -16.34 17.38
CA PRO A 44 3.11 -14.92 17.11
C PRO A 44 2.01 -14.10 17.78
N GLU A 45 2.37 -12.95 18.37
CA GLU A 45 1.43 -12.09 19.09
C GLU A 45 0.23 -11.67 18.25
N GLY A 46 0.43 -11.31 16.98
CA GLY A 46 -0.64 -10.94 16.06
C GLY A 46 -1.56 -12.09 15.63
N LEU A 47 -1.22 -13.36 15.99
CA LEU A 47 -2.10 -14.51 15.84
C LEU A 47 -2.94 -14.71 17.11
N ILE A 48 -2.38 -14.34 18.28
CA ILE A 48 -3.09 -14.35 19.57
C ILE A 48 -4.14 -13.23 19.58
N ASP A 49 -3.70 -12.01 19.32
CA ASP A 49 -4.56 -10.82 19.27
C ASP A 49 -4.28 -10.03 17.97
N PRO A 50 -5.28 -9.84 17.11
CA PRO A 50 -5.14 -9.02 15.91
C PRO A 50 -4.67 -7.58 16.17
N ALA A 51 -4.93 -7.02 17.35
CA ALA A 51 -4.48 -5.68 17.73
C ALA A 51 -2.96 -5.59 17.92
N LEU A 52 -2.30 -6.72 18.22
CA LEU A 52 -0.86 -6.81 18.40
C LEU A 52 -0.10 -7.09 17.10
N ARG A 53 -0.76 -7.01 15.96
CA ARG A 53 -0.07 -7.14 14.66
C ARG A 53 0.86 -5.96 14.44
N ASP A 54 2.07 -6.27 13.97
CA ASP A 54 3.01 -5.23 13.54
C ASP A 54 2.33 -4.32 12.48
N PRO A 55 2.14 -3.03 12.77
CA PRO A 55 1.47 -2.08 11.87
C PRO A 55 2.21 -1.91 10.54
N LEU A 56 3.50 -2.26 10.49
CA LEU A 56 4.32 -2.20 9.28
C LEU A 56 4.30 -3.51 8.48
N THR A 57 3.52 -4.51 8.89
CA THR A 57 3.33 -5.75 8.11
C THR A 57 2.78 -5.42 6.74
N PHE A 58 3.37 -5.98 5.70
CA PHE A 58 2.98 -5.80 4.31
C PHE A 58 2.62 -7.13 3.65
N ASP A 59 1.78 -7.09 2.63
CA ASP A 59 1.44 -8.23 1.82
C ASP A 59 2.32 -8.34 0.55
N ARG A 60 2.11 -9.43 -0.19
CA ARG A 60 2.86 -9.70 -1.43
C ARG A 60 2.67 -8.59 -2.49
N LYS A 61 1.48 -7.99 -2.57
CA LYS A 61 1.21 -6.92 -3.54
C LYS A 61 1.95 -5.65 -3.17
N GLU A 62 1.94 -5.30 -1.89
CA GLU A 62 2.69 -4.15 -1.35
C GLU A 62 4.20 -4.34 -1.54
N TRP A 63 4.71 -5.56 -1.34
CA TRP A 63 6.10 -5.88 -1.59
C TRP A 63 6.50 -5.69 -3.06
N PHE A 64 5.70 -6.21 -4.00
CA PHE A 64 5.99 -6.04 -5.43
C PHE A 64 5.93 -4.58 -5.87
N LEU A 65 4.98 -3.81 -5.33
CA LEU A 65 4.85 -2.39 -5.63
C LEU A 65 6.07 -1.61 -5.11
N ALA A 66 6.46 -1.85 -3.87
CA ALA A 66 7.64 -1.22 -3.27
C ALA A 66 8.93 -1.59 -4.03
N LYS A 67 9.07 -2.86 -4.44
CA LYS A 67 10.21 -3.31 -5.23
C LYS A 67 10.32 -2.61 -6.58
N ARG A 68 9.18 -2.37 -7.28
CA ARG A 68 9.19 -1.59 -8.53
C ARG A 68 9.59 -0.14 -8.30
N ALA A 69 9.16 0.45 -7.19
CA ALA A 69 9.56 1.79 -6.78
C ALA A 69 11.01 1.89 -6.24
N GLY A 70 11.72 0.76 -6.08
CA GLY A 70 13.06 0.73 -5.50
C GLY A 70 13.11 1.08 -4.01
N LYS A 71 11.99 0.86 -3.27
CA LYS A 71 11.82 1.25 -1.87
C LYS A 71 11.50 0.02 -0.99
N ASP A 72 11.75 0.13 0.32
CA ASP A 72 11.28 -0.85 1.29
C ASP A 72 9.78 -0.61 1.60
N PRO A 73 8.93 -1.66 1.57
CA PRO A 73 7.51 -1.50 1.90
C PRO A 73 7.27 -1.03 3.34
N ARG A 74 8.17 -1.36 4.28
CA ARG A 74 8.08 -0.88 5.67
C ARG A 74 8.31 0.61 5.76
N ASP A 75 9.29 1.14 5.03
CA ASP A 75 9.58 2.58 4.99
C ASP A 75 8.40 3.37 4.40
N ILE A 76 7.80 2.84 3.32
CA ILE A 76 6.60 3.45 2.73
C ILE A 76 5.47 3.48 3.75
N LYS A 77 5.18 2.35 4.42
CA LYS A 77 4.13 2.31 5.46
C LYS A 77 4.41 3.26 6.60
N ALA A 78 5.64 3.26 7.12
CA ALA A 78 6.05 4.17 8.17
C ALA A 78 5.86 5.64 7.76
N ALA A 79 6.23 6.00 6.53
CA ALA A 79 6.03 7.34 6.00
C ALA A 79 4.55 7.75 5.98
N PHE A 80 3.67 6.89 5.46
CA PHE A 80 2.23 7.18 5.40
C PHE A 80 1.60 7.28 6.80
N GLN A 81 1.94 6.35 7.71
CA GLN A 81 1.43 6.34 9.08
C GLN A 81 1.90 7.57 9.87
N GLN A 82 3.17 7.96 9.73
CA GLN A 82 3.70 9.16 10.35
C GLN A 82 3.03 10.44 9.82
N CYS A 83 2.86 10.55 8.49
CA CYS A 83 2.14 11.68 7.91
C CYS A 83 0.70 11.75 8.42
N TRP A 84 0.03 10.60 8.53
CA TRP A 84 -1.33 10.53 9.04
C TRP A 84 -1.42 10.92 10.51
N ALA A 85 -0.52 10.42 11.35
CA ALA A 85 -0.48 10.72 12.80
C ALA A 85 -0.10 12.17 13.10
N ALA A 86 0.82 12.75 12.31
CA ALA A 86 1.29 14.11 12.50
C ALA A 86 0.33 15.19 11.95
N SER A 87 -0.68 14.79 11.17
CA SER A 87 -1.60 15.72 10.52
C SER A 87 -2.98 15.66 11.18
N ASP A 88 -3.55 16.82 11.48
CA ASP A 88 -4.89 16.99 12.02
C ASP A 88 -5.93 17.38 10.95
N SER A 89 -5.48 17.83 9.79
CA SER A 89 -6.33 18.25 8.67
C SER A 89 -5.92 17.65 7.32
N GLY A 90 -6.83 17.66 6.36
CA GLY A 90 -6.57 17.16 5.00
C GLY A 90 -5.46 17.93 4.29
N LYS A 91 -5.40 19.25 4.49
CA LYS A 91 -4.33 20.10 3.93
C LYS A 91 -2.97 19.76 4.50
N ALA A 92 -2.86 19.61 5.82
CA ALA A 92 -1.62 19.23 6.49
C ALA A 92 -1.16 17.83 6.04
N PHE A 93 -2.09 16.88 5.93
CA PHE A 93 -1.80 15.54 5.46
C PHE A 93 -1.29 15.53 4.01
N ARG A 94 -1.96 16.26 3.10
CA ARG A 94 -1.51 16.43 1.71
C ARG A 94 -0.07 16.97 1.67
N GLN A 95 0.18 18.07 2.38
CA GLN A 95 1.49 18.70 2.41
C GLN A 95 2.59 17.79 2.98
N ALA A 96 2.28 17.04 4.05
CA ALA A 96 3.21 16.08 4.65
C ALA A 96 3.58 14.94 3.71
N LEU A 97 2.62 14.47 2.89
CA LEU A 97 2.87 13.46 1.86
C LEU A 97 3.68 14.03 0.69
N GLU A 98 3.34 15.25 0.21
CA GLU A 98 4.04 15.94 -0.87
C GLU A 98 5.52 16.17 -0.54
N GLN A 99 5.84 16.54 0.70
CA GLN A 99 7.23 16.68 1.18
C GLN A 99 8.03 15.38 1.09
N ARG A 100 7.34 14.23 1.12
CA ARG A 100 7.94 12.90 0.98
C ARG A 100 7.87 12.34 -0.45
N GLY A 101 7.39 13.15 -1.40
CA GLY A 101 7.29 12.78 -2.81
C GLY A 101 6.06 11.94 -3.16
N TYR A 102 5.00 12.02 -2.36
CA TYR A 102 3.72 11.36 -2.60
C TYR A 102 2.62 12.39 -2.83
N TYR A 103 1.94 12.34 -3.96
CA TYR A 103 0.93 13.31 -4.37
C TYR A 103 -0.44 12.65 -4.40
N LEU A 104 -1.42 13.28 -3.74
CA LEU A 104 -2.76 12.74 -3.64
C LEU A 104 -3.50 12.86 -4.98
N ALA A 105 -4.22 11.79 -5.33
CA ALA A 105 -5.05 11.69 -6.51
C ALA A 105 -6.33 10.91 -6.20
N HIS A 106 -7.35 11.11 -7.03
CA HIS A 106 -8.57 10.32 -6.99
C HIS A 106 -8.35 8.98 -7.71
N GLY A 107 -8.62 7.86 -7.04
CA GLY A 107 -8.48 6.52 -7.63
C GLY A 107 -9.64 6.17 -8.55
N ASP A 108 -9.38 5.43 -9.65
CA ASP A 108 -10.36 5.09 -10.70
C ASP A 108 -11.60 4.36 -10.19
N ARG A 109 -11.47 3.58 -9.14
CA ARG A 109 -12.57 2.74 -8.65
C ARG A 109 -13.19 3.27 -7.37
N ARG A 110 -12.43 3.61 -6.39
CA ARG A 110 -12.87 4.17 -5.09
C ARG A 110 -11.69 4.67 -4.28
N GLY A 111 -11.91 5.77 -3.58
CA GLY A 111 -11.05 6.26 -2.53
C GLY A 111 -9.83 7.03 -3.04
N VAL A 112 -9.08 7.51 -2.08
CA VAL A 112 -7.91 8.34 -2.31
C VAL A 112 -6.67 7.46 -2.49
N VAL A 113 -5.89 7.79 -3.49
CA VAL A 113 -4.58 7.20 -3.74
C VAL A 113 -3.50 8.28 -3.68
N ALA A 114 -2.26 7.85 -3.54
CA ALA A 114 -1.11 8.73 -3.69
C ALA A 114 -0.25 8.20 -4.84
N VAL A 115 0.33 9.11 -5.62
CA VAL A 115 1.23 8.81 -6.73
C VAL A 115 2.63 9.27 -6.33
N ASP A 116 3.64 8.44 -6.53
CA ASP A 116 5.02 8.86 -6.31
C ASP A 116 5.67 9.41 -7.59
N THR A 117 6.90 9.92 -7.45
CA THR A 117 7.68 10.49 -8.56
C THR A 117 8.03 9.47 -9.66
N ASN A 118 7.89 8.17 -9.39
CA ASN A 118 8.07 7.10 -10.37
C ASN A 118 6.75 6.72 -11.07
N GLY A 119 5.64 7.37 -10.70
CA GLY A 119 4.30 7.08 -11.22
C GLY A 119 3.61 5.88 -10.58
N GLU A 120 4.18 5.26 -9.53
CA GLU A 120 3.56 4.16 -8.80
C GLU A 120 2.43 4.66 -7.89
N VAL A 121 1.35 3.85 -7.80
CA VAL A 121 0.09 4.25 -7.14
C VAL A 121 -0.10 3.48 -5.83
N TYR A 122 -0.34 4.22 -4.75
CA TYR A 122 -0.46 3.72 -3.39
C TYR A 122 -1.86 4.02 -2.84
N ALA A 123 -2.61 3.01 -2.41
CA ALA A 123 -3.90 3.20 -1.74
C ALA A 123 -3.69 3.81 -0.34
N VAL A 124 -4.00 5.09 -0.17
CA VAL A 124 -3.69 5.87 1.05
C VAL A 124 -4.20 5.19 2.32
N ALA A 125 -5.47 4.80 2.36
CA ALA A 125 -6.07 4.15 3.52
C ALA A 125 -5.31 2.88 3.96
N ARG A 126 -4.86 2.09 2.98
CA ARG A 126 -4.14 0.84 3.22
C ARG A 126 -2.73 1.07 3.76
N TRP A 127 -2.00 2.02 3.18
CA TRP A 127 -0.63 2.32 3.60
C TRP A 127 -0.59 3.08 4.93
N ALA A 128 -1.56 3.95 5.18
CA ALA A 128 -1.72 4.62 6.47
C ALA A 128 -2.32 3.72 7.57
N GLY A 129 -2.84 2.54 7.22
CA GLY A 129 -3.44 1.62 8.20
C GLY A 129 -4.79 2.08 8.76
N VAL A 130 -5.53 2.91 8.02
CA VAL A 130 -6.81 3.50 8.45
C VAL A 130 -7.95 3.09 7.51
N ARG A 131 -9.19 3.37 7.92
CA ARG A 131 -10.35 3.09 7.08
C ARG A 131 -10.49 4.12 5.96
N THR A 132 -10.94 3.68 4.79
CA THR A 132 -11.18 4.58 3.63
C THR A 132 -12.07 5.77 4.01
N LYS A 133 -13.14 5.53 4.77
CA LYS A 133 -14.03 6.59 5.25
C LYS A 133 -13.36 7.64 6.14
N GLU A 134 -12.32 7.26 6.88
CA GLU A 134 -11.55 8.19 7.73
C GLU A 134 -10.68 9.11 6.87
N VAL A 135 -10.09 8.54 5.79
CA VAL A 135 -9.32 9.33 4.81
C VAL A 135 -10.24 10.32 4.09
N GLU A 136 -11.38 9.84 3.59
CA GLU A 136 -12.38 10.67 2.90
C GLU A 136 -12.88 11.80 3.81
N LYS A 137 -13.22 11.48 5.07
CA LYS A 137 -13.67 12.48 6.05
C LYS A 137 -12.62 13.54 6.36
N ARG A 138 -11.33 13.17 6.38
CA ARG A 138 -10.24 14.12 6.68
C ARG A 138 -9.92 15.04 5.50
N LEU A 139 -10.09 14.55 4.28
CA LEU A 139 -9.73 15.29 3.07
C LEU A 139 -10.82 16.27 2.60
N ASP A 140 -12.04 16.16 3.09
CA ASP A 140 -13.24 17.00 2.88
C ASP A 140 -13.62 17.21 1.40
N ASP A 141 -12.68 17.54 0.52
CA ASP A 141 -12.91 17.85 -0.90
C ASP A 141 -12.16 16.84 -1.78
N LEU A 142 -12.83 15.72 -2.07
CA LEU A 142 -12.29 14.66 -2.93
C LEU A 142 -12.37 15.02 -4.41
N ASP A 143 -13.36 15.84 -4.80
CA ASP A 143 -13.60 16.23 -6.19
C ASP A 143 -12.53 17.21 -6.70
N ALA A 144 -11.84 17.90 -5.80
CA ALA A 144 -10.70 18.76 -6.13
C ALA A 144 -9.38 17.99 -6.32
N LEU A 145 -9.36 16.68 -6.11
CA LEU A 145 -8.17 15.86 -6.36
C LEU A 145 -8.05 15.54 -7.85
N PRO A 146 -6.85 15.66 -8.44
CA PRO A 146 -6.61 15.24 -9.81
C PRO A 146 -6.84 13.71 -9.96
N SER A 147 -7.17 13.27 -11.15
CA SER A 147 -7.15 11.84 -11.48
C SER A 147 -5.71 11.31 -11.39
N VAL A 148 -5.57 9.98 -11.28
CA VAL A 148 -4.24 9.34 -11.26
C VAL A 148 -3.39 9.74 -12.45
N ARG A 149 -4.00 9.80 -13.64
CA ARG A 149 -3.31 10.15 -14.88
C ARG A 149 -2.84 11.61 -14.89
N GLU A 150 -3.69 12.53 -14.50
CA GLU A 150 -3.33 13.95 -14.39
C GLU A 150 -2.20 14.15 -13.37
N ALA A 151 -2.26 13.47 -12.22
CA ALA A 151 -1.20 13.53 -11.22
C ALA A 151 0.12 12.97 -11.76
N GLN A 152 0.09 11.86 -12.51
CA GLN A 152 1.29 11.29 -13.15
C GLN A 152 1.89 12.22 -14.19
N ASP A 153 1.04 12.83 -15.05
CA ASP A 153 1.48 13.74 -16.10
C ASP A 153 2.08 15.03 -15.50
N GLU A 154 1.46 15.57 -14.44
CA GLU A 154 1.98 16.74 -13.72
C GLU A 154 3.33 16.45 -13.05
N LEU A 155 3.46 15.28 -12.40
CA LEU A 155 4.72 14.88 -11.77
C LEU A 155 5.84 14.67 -12.79
N ALA A 156 5.55 14.02 -13.92
CA ALA A 156 6.50 13.85 -15.01
C ALA A 156 6.98 15.19 -15.57
N GLY A 157 6.07 16.18 -15.67
CA GLY A 157 6.42 17.56 -16.02
C GLY A 157 7.36 18.20 -15.01
N ARG A 158 7.00 18.18 -13.72
CA ARG A 158 7.84 18.75 -12.64
C ARG A 158 9.23 18.13 -12.55
N VAL A 159 9.36 16.81 -12.76
CA VAL A 159 10.66 16.12 -12.77
C VAL A 159 11.47 16.57 -13.97
N ARG A 160 10.87 16.68 -15.16
CA ARG A 160 11.52 17.16 -16.38
C ARG A 160 12.04 18.57 -16.22
N ASP A 161 11.22 19.48 -15.70
CA ASP A 161 11.60 20.89 -15.49
C ASP A 161 12.77 21.03 -14.52
N LYS A 162 12.76 20.25 -13.41
CA LYS A 162 13.89 20.21 -12.47
C LYS A 162 15.16 19.69 -13.12
N LEU A 163 15.08 18.61 -13.89
CA LEU A 163 16.25 18.05 -14.59
C LEU A 163 16.80 19.05 -15.61
N THR A 164 15.94 19.74 -16.37
CA THR A 164 16.36 20.77 -17.32
C THR A 164 17.04 21.93 -16.60
N GLY A 165 16.51 22.37 -15.46
CA GLY A 165 17.13 23.41 -14.62
C GLY A 165 18.51 23.01 -14.11
N PHE A 166 18.66 21.78 -13.61
CA PHE A 166 19.98 21.28 -13.17
C PHE A 166 20.99 21.18 -14.32
N LEU A 167 20.55 20.73 -15.50
CA LEU A 167 21.43 20.65 -16.67
C LEU A 167 21.86 22.04 -17.14
N ALA A 168 20.95 23.05 -17.12
CA ALA A 168 21.31 24.41 -17.46
C ALA A 168 22.32 25.01 -16.48
N SER A 169 22.09 24.84 -15.16
CA SER A 169 23.03 25.31 -14.13
C SER A 169 24.40 24.63 -14.24
N ALA A 170 24.42 23.32 -14.47
CA ALA A 170 25.70 22.61 -14.66
C ALA A 170 26.46 23.03 -15.94
N ALA A 171 25.74 23.49 -16.95
CA ALA A 171 26.38 24.01 -18.18
C ALA A 171 26.96 25.41 -18.01
N GLU A 172 26.50 26.20 -17.04
CA GLU A 172 27.05 27.53 -16.71
C GLU A 172 28.32 27.44 -15.86
N ASP A 173 28.51 26.31 -15.14
CA ASP A 173 29.69 26.08 -14.27
C ASP A 173 30.93 25.53 -15.03
N PHE A 174 30.83 25.28 -16.35
CA PHE A 174 31.89 24.80 -17.22
C PHE A 174 32.25 25.85 -18.30
#